data_f180ee217be00d715e84aa68035bb0de
#
_entry.id   f180ee217be00d715e84aa68035bb0de
#
_cell.length_a   1.000
_cell.length_b   1.000
_cell.length_c   1.000
_cell.angle_alpha   90.00
_cell.angle_beta   90.00
_cell.angle_gamma   90.00
#
_symmetry.space_group_name_H-M   'P 1'
#
loop_
_entity.id
_entity.type
_entity.pdbx_description
1 polymer ?
#
loop_
_entity_poly.entity_id
_entity_poly.type
_entity_poly.pdbx_seq_one_letter_code
_entity_poly.pdbx_strand_id
1 'polypeptide(L)'
;MTGNLLLVTIDRLPSWMLPAYGSTWVSMPRVDALAGRGVVLDGLIATSDKPRETIADLFGGPGWPLAAALNPAVLVTDDATVAETMAGIVDMQHVAAVATAATAINDDDTNLARLFAAAAATVAAGRHQLVWCHAGSLAVAWDAPDEYREAHLDPEDPPPPAGAAVPDVVVSADTDPDLLVGIRHVFAGQLALLDKQLARLLATATEDWTILVVGVRGLPLGLHGRVGCGSLAPYGELVRMPAILVDARGRMAGQRSSGLSVPVDIGITLGDLLGDRLTASDQRPTHARSLAGLFIDWTAAARDRVIVVGSEGTAVVTPGWHLILPAAVAGGGSPLLFAKPDDFFELCDVADRCPHVVDELRAVAEAAAAGELERAWGMPLSGAATGAN
;
A
#
# COMPACT_ATOMS: atom_id res chain seq x y z
N MET A 1 -1.90 29.10 7.85
CA MET A 1 -2.25 28.18 8.98
C MET A 1 -1.81 26.80 8.54
N THR A 2 -0.89 26.20 9.25
CA THR A 2 -0.39 24.85 8.97
C THR A 2 -1.47 23.86 9.40
N GLY A 3 -2.02 23.12 8.44
CA GLY A 3 -3.01 22.06 8.71
C GLY A 3 -2.40 20.90 9.49
N ASN A 4 -3.23 20.14 10.17
CA ASN A 4 -2.86 18.90 10.83
C ASN A 4 -2.91 17.73 9.85
N LEU A 5 -2.05 16.72 10.03
CA LEU A 5 -2.03 15.50 9.24
C LEU A 5 -2.20 14.26 10.13
N LEU A 6 -3.21 13.46 9.83
CA LEU A 6 -3.33 12.09 10.29
C LEU A 6 -2.87 11.16 9.15
N LEU A 7 -1.71 10.56 9.31
CA LEU A 7 -1.18 9.56 8.38
C LEU A 7 -1.37 8.17 8.97
N VAL A 8 -2.13 7.32 8.29
CA VAL A 8 -2.32 5.91 8.66
C VAL A 8 -1.68 5.05 7.59
N THR A 9 -0.58 4.39 7.94
CA THR A 9 0.10 3.43 7.05
C THR A 9 -0.16 2.01 7.55
N ILE A 10 -0.49 1.09 6.64
CA ILE A 10 -0.83 -0.29 6.98
C ILE A 10 0.02 -1.22 6.12
N ASP A 11 0.91 -1.98 6.73
CA ASP A 11 1.67 -3.01 6.01
C ASP A 11 0.79 -4.22 5.71
N ARG A 12 1.03 -4.89 4.58
CA ARG A 12 0.29 -6.07 4.15
C ARG A 12 -1.22 -5.83 3.90
N LEU A 13 -1.56 -4.67 3.30
CA LEU A 13 -2.93 -4.34 2.90
C LEU A 13 -3.11 -4.54 1.39
N PRO A 14 -3.69 -5.66 0.93
CA PRO A 14 -3.90 -5.92 -0.49
C PRO A 14 -5.04 -5.07 -1.04
N SER A 15 -4.76 -4.23 -2.05
CA SER A 15 -5.77 -3.34 -2.65
C SER A 15 -6.96 -4.09 -3.23
N TRP A 16 -6.74 -5.24 -3.86
CA TRP A 16 -7.77 -6.00 -4.54
C TRP A 16 -8.85 -6.61 -3.61
N MET A 17 -8.60 -6.69 -2.31
CA MET A 17 -9.59 -7.13 -1.32
C MET A 17 -10.45 -5.98 -0.77
N LEU A 18 -10.12 -4.73 -1.07
CA LEU A 18 -10.86 -3.58 -0.53
C LEU A 18 -12.05 -3.21 -1.42
N PRO A 19 -13.28 -3.00 -0.85
CA PRO A 19 -14.45 -2.56 -1.62
C PRO A 19 -14.20 -1.29 -2.40
N ALA A 20 -13.52 -0.30 -1.82
CA ALA A 20 -13.11 0.93 -2.49
C ALA A 20 -12.27 0.67 -3.77
N TYR A 21 -11.70 -0.53 -3.96
CA TYR A 21 -10.93 -0.97 -5.13
C TYR A 21 -11.63 -2.06 -5.95
N GLY A 22 -12.93 -2.28 -5.71
CA GLY A 22 -13.79 -3.15 -6.52
C GLY A 22 -14.01 -4.55 -5.94
N SER A 23 -13.53 -4.87 -4.74
CA SER A 23 -13.92 -6.10 -4.06
C SER A 23 -15.41 -6.10 -3.72
N THR A 24 -16.11 -7.20 -4.00
CA THR A 24 -17.56 -7.30 -3.80
C THR A 24 -17.94 -8.22 -2.64
N TRP A 25 -17.01 -8.94 -2.06
CA TRP A 25 -17.30 -9.95 -1.02
C TRP A 25 -16.82 -9.57 0.38
N VAL A 26 -15.93 -8.59 0.52
CA VAL A 26 -15.55 -8.02 1.82
C VAL A 26 -16.32 -6.75 2.07
N SER A 27 -16.87 -6.56 3.26
CA SER A 27 -17.58 -5.33 3.64
C SER A 27 -16.71 -4.45 4.51
N MET A 28 -16.40 -3.23 4.03
CA MET A 28 -15.62 -2.23 4.76
C MET A 28 -16.30 -0.84 4.67
N PRO A 29 -17.49 -0.67 5.29
CA PRO A 29 -18.32 0.52 5.08
C PRO A 29 -17.66 1.83 5.57
N ARG A 30 -16.67 1.75 6.48
CA ARG A 30 -15.99 2.94 6.99
C ARG A 30 -14.88 3.39 6.03
N VAL A 31 -14.17 2.45 5.43
CA VAL A 31 -13.22 2.72 4.35
C VAL A 31 -13.94 3.29 3.13
N ASP A 32 -15.12 2.74 2.76
CA ASP A 32 -15.96 3.27 1.69
C ASP A 32 -16.46 4.69 1.98
N ALA A 33 -16.89 4.97 3.22
CA ALA A 33 -17.27 6.32 3.62
C ALA A 33 -16.08 7.30 3.56
N LEU A 34 -14.87 6.85 3.91
CA LEU A 34 -13.66 7.65 3.76
C LEU A 34 -13.35 7.92 2.29
N ALA A 35 -13.47 6.92 1.42
CA ALA A 35 -13.31 7.05 -0.03
C ALA A 35 -14.29 8.08 -0.62
N GLY A 36 -15.54 8.09 -0.15
CA GLY A 36 -16.55 9.09 -0.54
C GLY A 36 -16.23 10.53 -0.10
N ARG A 37 -15.35 10.71 0.89
CA ARG A 37 -14.90 12.03 1.38
C ARG A 37 -13.58 12.49 0.80
N GLY A 38 -12.84 11.60 0.15
CA GLY A 38 -11.50 11.86 -0.36
C GLY A 38 -11.32 11.48 -1.81
N VAL A 39 -10.07 11.43 -2.23
CA VAL A 39 -9.66 10.87 -3.51
C VAL A 39 -9.07 9.48 -3.30
N VAL A 40 -9.52 8.52 -4.12
CA VAL A 40 -8.93 7.18 -4.19
C VAL A 40 -7.87 7.17 -5.27
N LEU A 41 -6.67 6.69 -4.95
CA LEU A 41 -5.56 6.57 -5.89
C LEU A 41 -5.44 5.11 -6.35
N ASP A 42 -5.90 4.81 -7.56
CA ASP A 42 -5.87 3.44 -8.12
C ASP A 42 -4.51 3.07 -8.67
N GLY A 43 -3.75 4.05 -9.12
CA GLY A 43 -2.46 3.89 -9.79
C GLY A 43 -1.25 4.08 -8.87
N LEU A 44 -1.40 4.03 -7.54
CA LEU A 44 -0.26 4.12 -6.63
C LEU A 44 0.47 2.78 -6.56
N ILE A 45 1.74 2.78 -6.98
CA ILE A 45 2.59 1.60 -7.04
C ILE A 45 3.84 1.84 -6.19
N ALA A 46 4.17 0.90 -5.30
CA ALA A 46 5.43 0.92 -4.56
C ALA A 46 6.62 0.82 -5.51
N THR A 47 7.70 1.55 -5.24
CA THR A 47 8.96 1.48 -6.00
C THR A 47 9.89 0.38 -5.49
N SER A 48 9.55 -0.22 -4.35
CA SER A 48 10.29 -1.29 -3.68
C SER A 48 9.35 -2.23 -2.93
N ASP A 49 9.77 -3.48 -2.72
CA ASP A 49 9.09 -4.45 -1.85
C ASP A 49 9.48 -4.30 -0.36
N LYS A 50 10.39 -3.37 -0.05
CA LYS A 50 10.86 -3.10 1.31
C LYS A 50 10.04 -2.00 1.98
N PRO A 51 9.33 -2.29 3.09
CA PRO A 51 8.46 -1.31 3.75
C PRO A 51 9.17 -0.01 4.13
N ARG A 52 10.42 -0.11 4.59
CA ARG A 52 11.20 1.05 5.01
C ARG A 52 11.43 2.04 3.86
N GLU A 53 11.72 1.55 2.67
CA GLU A 53 11.94 2.39 1.48
C GLU A 53 10.64 3.08 1.07
N THR A 54 9.54 2.31 0.99
CA THR A 54 8.21 2.83 0.70
C THR A 54 7.76 3.90 1.71
N ILE A 55 7.98 3.64 3.01
CA ILE A 55 7.65 4.61 4.07
C ILE A 55 8.51 5.86 3.94
N ALA A 56 9.82 5.74 3.70
CA ALA A 56 10.69 6.90 3.49
C ALA A 56 10.19 7.77 2.33
N ASP A 57 9.78 7.16 1.23
CA ASP A 57 9.23 7.85 0.07
C ASP A 57 7.90 8.55 0.41
N LEU A 58 7.01 7.95 1.19
CA LEU A 58 5.77 8.58 1.68
C LEU A 58 6.04 9.84 2.50
N PHE A 59 7.21 9.96 3.11
CA PHE A 59 7.65 11.16 3.81
C PHE A 59 8.45 12.14 2.94
N GLY A 60 8.46 11.95 1.63
CA GLY A 60 9.12 12.82 0.66
C GLY A 60 10.57 12.44 0.35
N GLY A 61 10.99 11.25 0.75
CA GLY A 61 12.31 10.69 0.48
C GLY A 61 13.24 10.62 1.69
N PRO A 62 14.53 10.35 1.47
CA PRO A 62 15.54 10.26 2.51
C PRO A 62 15.60 11.52 3.39
N GLY A 63 15.78 11.34 4.70
CA GLY A 63 15.82 12.44 5.67
C GLY A 63 14.43 12.85 6.21
N TRP A 64 13.35 12.19 5.77
CA TRP A 64 12.01 12.35 6.32
C TRP A 64 11.49 13.81 6.32
N PRO A 65 11.56 14.53 5.19
CA PRO A 65 11.30 15.97 5.16
C PRO A 65 9.88 16.33 5.63
N LEU A 66 8.88 15.47 5.39
CA LEU A 66 7.52 15.70 5.86
C LEU A 66 7.42 15.69 7.40
N ALA A 67 8.12 14.75 8.07
CA ALA A 67 8.15 14.69 9.53
C ALA A 67 8.82 15.92 10.13
N ALA A 68 9.92 16.37 9.54
CA ALA A 68 10.62 17.59 9.97
C ALA A 68 9.78 18.84 9.77
N ALA A 69 9.01 18.93 8.68
CA ALA A 69 8.16 20.07 8.35
C ALA A 69 6.93 20.19 9.26
N LEU A 70 6.37 19.07 9.72
CA LEU A 70 5.17 18.98 10.56
C LEU A 70 5.51 18.70 12.03
N ASN A 71 6.51 19.35 12.55
CA ASN A 71 6.89 19.23 13.96
C ASN A 71 5.97 20.14 14.83
N PRO A 72 5.42 19.66 15.98
CA PRO A 72 5.66 18.35 16.59
C PRO A 72 4.96 17.19 15.88
N ALA A 73 5.74 16.15 15.63
CA ALA A 73 5.31 14.90 14.98
C ALA A 73 5.41 13.72 15.95
N VAL A 74 4.45 12.80 15.91
CA VAL A 74 4.46 11.58 16.71
C VAL A 74 4.15 10.37 15.85
N LEU A 75 4.90 9.27 16.07
CA LEU A 75 4.62 7.94 15.56
C LEU A 75 3.97 7.09 16.64
N VAL A 76 2.83 6.48 16.33
CA VAL A 76 2.21 5.40 17.11
C VAL A 76 2.29 4.13 16.26
N THR A 77 3.03 3.12 16.69
CA THR A 77 3.26 1.92 15.88
C THR A 77 3.29 0.65 16.71
N ASP A 78 2.92 -0.46 16.09
CA ASP A 78 3.08 -1.82 16.61
C ASP A 78 4.25 -2.57 15.94
N ASP A 79 4.98 -1.93 15.02
CA ASP A 79 6.17 -2.47 14.33
C ASP A 79 7.47 -1.98 14.98
N ALA A 80 8.23 -2.89 15.59
CA ALA A 80 9.49 -2.59 16.25
C ALA A 80 10.55 -2.06 15.26
N THR A 81 10.57 -2.55 14.02
CA THR A 81 11.56 -2.14 13.02
C THR A 81 11.34 -0.68 12.59
N VAL A 82 10.06 -0.31 12.41
CA VAL A 82 9.69 1.08 12.10
C VAL A 82 9.97 1.98 13.31
N ALA A 83 9.65 1.52 14.52
CA ALA A 83 9.97 2.24 15.75
C ALA A 83 11.49 2.52 15.88
N GLU A 84 12.32 1.52 15.69
CA GLU A 84 13.78 1.67 15.72
C GLU A 84 14.30 2.64 14.64
N THR A 85 13.72 2.57 13.44
CA THR A 85 14.10 3.45 12.32
C THR A 85 13.82 4.91 12.62
N MET A 86 12.70 5.20 13.31
CA MET A 86 12.23 6.56 13.58
C MET A 86 12.71 7.12 14.93
N ALA A 87 13.46 6.34 15.70
CA ALA A 87 13.98 6.76 16.99
C ALA A 87 14.81 8.05 16.86
N GLY A 88 14.45 9.09 17.62
CA GLY A 88 15.13 10.39 17.60
C GLY A 88 14.74 11.32 16.42
N ILE A 89 13.85 10.87 15.51
CA ILE A 89 13.35 11.69 14.39
C ILE A 89 11.99 12.31 14.75
N VAL A 90 11.11 11.54 15.39
CA VAL A 90 9.79 11.97 15.85
C VAL A 90 9.55 11.47 17.27
N ASP A 91 8.60 12.10 17.99
CA ASP A 91 8.08 11.52 19.23
C ASP A 91 7.46 10.16 18.94
N MET A 92 7.54 9.21 19.89
CA MET A 92 7.15 7.84 19.59
C MET A 92 6.38 7.18 20.72
N GLN A 93 5.33 6.44 20.34
CA GLN A 93 4.62 5.48 21.19
C GLN A 93 4.62 4.11 20.51
N HIS A 94 5.39 3.18 21.03
CA HIS A 94 5.40 1.79 20.55
C HIS A 94 4.37 0.97 21.32
N VAL A 95 3.42 0.37 20.60
CA VAL A 95 2.39 -0.54 21.11
C VAL A 95 2.68 -1.92 20.54
N ALA A 96 3.54 -2.68 21.20
CA ALA A 96 4.05 -3.94 20.65
C ALA A 96 2.92 -4.88 20.18
N ALA A 97 3.01 -5.32 18.92
CA ALA A 97 2.17 -6.38 18.41
C ALA A 97 2.48 -7.69 19.15
N VAL A 98 1.45 -8.44 19.48
CA VAL A 98 1.57 -9.73 20.17
C VAL A 98 1.29 -10.85 19.19
N ALA A 99 2.31 -11.67 18.93
CA ALA A 99 2.10 -12.93 18.24
C ALA A 99 1.25 -13.85 19.13
N THR A 100 0.11 -14.27 18.61
CA THR A 100 -0.82 -15.16 19.33
C THR A 100 -1.19 -16.36 18.47
N ALA A 101 -1.39 -17.49 19.11
CA ALA A 101 -1.88 -18.70 18.43
C ALA A 101 -3.41 -18.77 18.37
N ALA A 102 -4.11 -18.03 19.22
CA ALA A 102 -5.56 -18.01 19.30
C ALA A 102 -6.14 -16.68 18.82
N THR A 103 -7.35 -16.73 18.26
CA THR A 103 -8.19 -15.57 17.98
C THR A 103 -8.56 -14.85 19.28
N ALA A 104 -8.77 -13.55 19.21
CA ALA A 104 -9.28 -12.79 20.35
C ALA A 104 -10.74 -13.16 20.64
N ILE A 105 -11.14 -13.04 21.90
CA ILE A 105 -12.55 -13.23 22.29
C ILE A 105 -13.35 -11.95 21.97
N ASN A 106 -12.74 -10.78 22.19
CA ASN A 106 -13.39 -9.49 21.95
C ASN A 106 -12.53 -8.63 21.01
N ASP A 107 -13.16 -7.74 20.28
CA ASP A 107 -12.48 -6.79 19.39
C ASP A 107 -11.39 -5.98 20.07
N ASP A 108 -11.65 -5.56 21.33
CA ASP A 108 -10.76 -4.66 22.07
C ASP A 108 -9.47 -5.35 22.54
N ASP A 109 -9.44 -6.69 22.48
CA ASP A 109 -8.27 -7.50 22.85
C ASP A 109 -7.28 -7.71 21.69
N THR A 110 -7.63 -7.24 20.49
CA THR A 110 -6.83 -7.44 19.26
C THR A 110 -5.64 -6.46 19.15
N ASN A 111 -4.66 -6.82 18.34
CA ASN A 111 -3.50 -5.96 18.05
C ASN A 111 -3.94 -4.62 17.43
N LEU A 112 -4.83 -4.68 16.45
CA LEU A 112 -5.35 -3.47 15.79
C LEU A 112 -6.10 -2.57 16.77
N ALA A 113 -6.91 -3.13 17.67
CA ALA A 113 -7.65 -2.33 18.65
C ALA A 113 -6.73 -1.57 19.60
N ARG A 114 -5.69 -2.25 20.12
CA ARG A 114 -4.70 -1.59 21.00
C ARG A 114 -3.96 -0.47 20.29
N LEU A 115 -3.50 -0.71 19.06
CA LEU A 115 -2.78 0.29 18.26
C LEU A 115 -3.67 1.51 17.97
N PHE A 116 -4.86 1.29 17.40
CA PHE A 116 -5.74 2.39 17.01
C PHE A 116 -6.32 3.15 18.20
N ALA A 117 -6.53 2.49 19.36
CA ALA A 117 -6.91 3.19 20.59
C ALA A 117 -5.80 4.15 21.07
N ALA A 118 -4.54 3.70 21.02
CA ALA A 118 -3.40 4.55 21.36
C ALA A 118 -3.25 5.75 20.40
N ALA A 119 -3.42 5.49 19.08
CA ALA A 119 -3.40 6.55 18.07
C ALA A 119 -4.56 7.55 18.27
N ALA A 120 -5.77 7.06 18.55
CA ALA A 120 -6.95 7.88 18.82
C ALA A 120 -6.75 8.80 20.05
N ALA A 121 -6.19 8.26 21.13
CA ALA A 121 -5.85 9.04 22.31
C ALA A 121 -4.80 10.13 21.99
N THR A 122 -3.85 9.83 21.11
CA THR A 122 -2.81 10.77 20.67
C THR A 122 -3.40 11.90 19.83
N VAL A 123 -4.31 11.60 18.89
CA VAL A 123 -5.03 12.61 18.10
C VAL A 123 -5.87 13.50 19.03
N ALA A 124 -6.66 12.90 19.95
CA ALA A 124 -7.51 13.62 20.89
C ALA A 124 -6.73 14.53 21.84
N ALA A 125 -5.48 14.20 22.14
CA ALA A 125 -4.61 15.04 22.97
C ALA A 125 -4.23 16.39 22.30
N GLY A 126 -4.31 16.49 20.96
CA GLY A 126 -4.14 17.72 20.20
C GLY A 126 -2.76 18.39 20.31
N ARG A 127 -1.70 17.60 20.58
CA ARG A 127 -0.35 18.14 20.84
C ARG A 127 0.54 18.14 19.61
N HIS A 128 0.19 17.39 18.55
CA HIS A 128 1.03 17.15 17.40
C HIS A 128 0.35 17.60 16.12
N GLN A 129 1.13 18.16 15.19
CA GLN A 129 0.66 18.52 13.85
C GLN A 129 0.62 17.29 12.91
N LEU A 130 1.53 16.35 13.12
CA LEU A 130 1.55 15.06 12.46
C LEU A 130 1.33 13.96 13.51
N VAL A 131 0.22 13.22 13.37
CA VAL A 131 0.04 11.95 14.04
C VAL A 131 0.15 10.87 12.96
N TRP A 132 1.21 10.07 13.05
CA TRP A 132 1.43 8.94 12.17
C TRP A 132 1.11 7.65 12.93
N CYS A 133 0.07 6.92 12.50
CA CYS A 133 -0.26 5.59 12.97
C CYS A 133 0.25 4.57 11.95
N HIS A 134 1.19 3.71 12.35
CA HIS A 134 1.69 2.62 11.48
C HIS A 134 1.29 1.27 12.04
N ALA A 135 0.54 0.48 11.26
CA ALA A 135 0.11 -0.86 11.58
C ALA A 135 0.94 -1.90 10.83
N GLY A 136 1.76 -2.67 11.56
CA GLY A 136 2.54 -3.82 11.08
C GLY A 136 1.93 -5.18 11.49
N SER A 137 0.95 -5.18 12.38
CA SER A 137 0.41 -6.40 13.00
C SER A 137 -0.26 -7.38 12.05
N LEU A 138 -0.68 -6.97 10.84
CA LEU A 138 -1.18 -7.90 9.82
C LEU A 138 -0.11 -8.91 9.36
N ALA A 139 1.18 -8.64 9.59
CA ALA A 139 2.27 -9.58 9.37
C ALA A 139 2.58 -10.46 10.61
N VAL A 140 1.94 -10.19 11.76
CA VAL A 140 2.24 -10.82 13.07
C VAL A 140 1.16 -11.80 13.49
N ALA A 141 -0.10 -11.39 13.43
CA ALA A 141 -1.24 -12.25 13.79
C ALA A 141 -2.51 -11.75 13.09
N TRP A 142 -3.36 -12.70 12.70
CA TRP A 142 -4.73 -12.46 12.26
C TRP A 142 -5.65 -12.83 13.41
N ASP A 143 -5.72 -11.95 14.40
CA ASP A 143 -6.32 -12.21 15.71
C ASP A 143 -7.79 -11.77 15.81
N ALA A 144 -8.44 -11.45 14.68
CA ALA A 144 -9.86 -11.13 14.67
C ALA A 144 -10.69 -12.23 15.33
N PRO A 145 -11.71 -11.90 16.15
CA PRO A 145 -12.65 -12.85 16.72
C PRO A 145 -13.29 -13.74 15.65
N ASP A 146 -13.67 -14.96 16.03
CA ASP A 146 -14.22 -15.95 15.08
C ASP A 146 -15.48 -15.45 14.37
N GLU A 147 -16.31 -14.62 15.03
CA GLU A 147 -17.48 -14.00 14.40
C GLU A 147 -17.16 -13.19 13.13
N TYR A 148 -15.99 -12.56 13.06
CA TYR A 148 -15.55 -11.84 11.86
C TYR A 148 -15.11 -12.78 10.74
N ARG A 149 -14.50 -13.90 11.11
CA ARG A 149 -14.02 -14.92 10.18
C ARG A 149 -15.17 -15.67 9.52
N GLU A 150 -16.23 -15.92 10.30
CA GLU A 150 -17.41 -16.65 9.89
C GLU A 150 -18.42 -15.78 9.15
N ALA A 151 -18.35 -14.45 9.29
CA ALA A 151 -19.29 -13.50 8.68
C ALA A 151 -19.32 -13.53 7.14
N HIS A 152 -18.26 -14.07 6.52
CA HIS A 152 -18.11 -14.15 5.06
C HIS A 152 -18.28 -15.57 4.51
N LEU A 153 -18.63 -16.55 5.38
CA LEU A 153 -18.79 -17.95 4.97
C LEU A 153 -20.20 -18.20 4.45
N ASP A 154 -20.29 -18.84 3.30
CA ASP A 154 -21.50 -19.50 2.86
C ASP A 154 -21.58 -20.91 3.49
N PRO A 155 -22.80 -21.51 3.63
CA PRO A 155 -22.96 -22.84 4.24
C PRO A 155 -22.17 -23.96 3.56
N GLU A 156 -21.77 -23.77 2.30
CA GLU A 156 -21.05 -24.73 1.47
C GLU A 156 -19.52 -24.49 1.47
N ASP A 157 -19.08 -23.37 2.07
CA ASP A 157 -17.66 -23.03 2.10
C ASP A 157 -16.87 -23.95 3.07
N PRO A 158 -15.60 -24.20 2.77
CA PRO A 158 -14.74 -24.94 3.69
C PRO A 158 -14.53 -24.15 4.99
N PRO A 159 -14.40 -24.83 6.14
CA PRO A 159 -14.16 -24.16 7.39
C PRO A 159 -12.82 -23.39 7.33
N PRO A 160 -12.77 -22.15 7.85
CA PRO A 160 -11.53 -21.37 7.84
C PRO A 160 -10.47 -22.04 8.72
N PRO A 161 -9.18 -21.93 8.37
CA PRO A 161 -8.08 -22.39 9.20
C PRO A 161 -8.19 -21.86 10.64
N ALA A 162 -8.00 -22.72 11.61
CA ALA A 162 -8.05 -22.35 13.03
C ALA A 162 -6.83 -21.51 13.45
N GLY A 163 -7.01 -20.70 14.51
CA GLY A 163 -5.94 -19.94 15.11
C GLY A 163 -5.64 -18.61 14.43
N ALA A 164 -4.71 -17.83 14.99
CA ALA A 164 -4.39 -16.47 14.58
C ALA A 164 -3.02 -16.35 13.89
N ALA A 165 -2.30 -17.45 13.69
CA ALA A 165 -1.01 -17.42 13.00
C ALA A 165 -1.19 -16.98 11.55
N VAL A 166 -0.32 -16.05 11.09
CA VAL A 166 -0.29 -15.66 9.69
C VAL A 166 0.21 -16.84 8.84
N PRO A 167 -0.59 -17.32 7.86
CA PRO A 167 -0.17 -18.43 7.03
C PRO A 167 1.08 -18.09 6.21
N ASP A 168 1.93 -19.09 5.99
CA ASP A 168 3.09 -19.00 5.10
C ASP A 168 3.13 -20.25 4.22
N VAL A 169 2.57 -20.16 3.00
CA VAL A 169 2.36 -21.29 2.10
C VAL A 169 2.95 -21.03 0.73
N VAL A 170 3.77 -21.97 0.25
CA VAL A 170 4.13 -22.04 -1.18
C VAL A 170 3.01 -22.81 -1.88
N VAL A 171 2.30 -22.17 -2.78
CA VAL A 171 1.19 -22.76 -3.52
C VAL A 171 1.72 -23.54 -4.72
N SER A 172 1.29 -24.78 -4.87
CA SER A 172 1.63 -25.68 -5.96
C SER A 172 0.36 -26.29 -6.55
N ALA A 173 0.51 -27.11 -7.59
CA ALA A 173 -0.60 -27.86 -8.17
C ALA A 173 -1.29 -28.83 -7.19
N ASP A 174 -0.58 -29.26 -6.15
CA ASP A 174 -1.08 -30.18 -5.12
C ASP A 174 -1.70 -29.42 -3.90
N THR A 175 -1.66 -28.09 -3.92
CA THR A 175 -2.25 -27.29 -2.83
C THR A 175 -3.76 -27.37 -2.90
N ASP A 176 -4.38 -27.71 -1.77
CA ASP A 176 -5.84 -27.80 -1.65
C ASP A 176 -6.47 -26.40 -1.91
N PRO A 177 -7.34 -26.25 -2.92
CA PRO A 177 -8.02 -25.01 -3.19
C PRO A 177 -8.86 -24.50 -2.02
N ASP A 178 -9.45 -25.41 -1.26
CA ASP A 178 -10.29 -25.08 -0.09
C ASP A 178 -9.48 -24.42 1.02
N LEU A 179 -8.21 -24.81 1.19
CA LEU A 179 -7.29 -24.12 2.09
C LEU A 179 -7.10 -22.64 1.69
N LEU A 180 -6.95 -22.36 0.40
CA LEU A 180 -6.76 -20.98 -0.09
C LEU A 180 -8.03 -20.14 0.09
N VAL A 181 -9.20 -20.73 -0.13
CA VAL A 181 -10.48 -20.09 0.14
C VAL A 181 -10.61 -19.78 1.62
N GLY A 182 -10.39 -20.76 2.49
CA GLY A 182 -10.45 -20.58 3.94
C GLY A 182 -9.47 -19.50 4.46
N ILE A 183 -8.25 -19.45 3.94
CA ILE A 183 -7.27 -18.39 4.28
C ILE A 183 -7.80 -17.00 3.90
N ARG A 184 -8.41 -16.86 2.73
CA ARG A 184 -9.00 -15.58 2.29
C ARG A 184 -10.16 -15.15 3.17
N HIS A 185 -11.00 -16.08 3.65
CA HIS A 185 -12.07 -15.80 4.62
C HIS A 185 -11.52 -15.29 5.94
N VAL A 186 -10.47 -15.94 6.47
CA VAL A 186 -9.79 -15.48 7.69
C VAL A 186 -9.29 -14.05 7.52
N PHE A 187 -8.65 -13.76 6.39
CA PHE A 187 -8.13 -12.42 6.13
C PHE A 187 -9.24 -11.39 5.88
N ALA A 188 -10.35 -11.78 5.26
CA ALA A 188 -11.54 -10.92 5.14
C ALA A 188 -12.08 -10.51 6.51
N GLY A 189 -12.14 -11.44 7.46
CA GLY A 189 -12.49 -11.14 8.85
C GLY A 189 -11.53 -10.15 9.50
N GLN A 190 -10.23 -10.29 9.24
CA GLN A 190 -9.22 -9.33 9.72
C GLN A 190 -9.40 -7.93 9.11
N LEU A 191 -9.80 -7.84 7.83
CA LEU A 191 -10.13 -6.56 7.18
C LEU A 191 -11.40 -5.92 7.75
N ALA A 192 -12.43 -6.70 8.05
CA ALA A 192 -13.64 -6.20 8.70
C ALA A 192 -13.35 -5.64 10.11
N LEU A 193 -12.48 -6.30 10.87
CA LEU A 193 -11.97 -5.78 12.14
C LEU A 193 -11.17 -4.47 11.93
N LEU A 194 -10.29 -4.44 10.93
CA LEU A 194 -9.52 -3.24 10.56
C LEU A 194 -10.47 -2.06 10.28
N ASP A 195 -11.51 -2.26 9.49
CA ASP A 195 -12.50 -1.22 9.16
C ASP A 195 -13.14 -0.62 10.42
N LYS A 196 -13.52 -1.48 11.38
CA LYS A 196 -14.12 -1.06 12.66
C LYS A 196 -13.13 -0.28 13.53
N GLN A 197 -11.89 -0.73 13.65
CA GLN A 197 -10.90 -0.07 14.48
C GLN A 197 -10.41 1.25 13.85
N LEU A 198 -10.24 1.27 12.54
CA LEU A 198 -9.92 2.49 11.79
C LEU A 198 -11.01 3.56 11.97
N ALA A 199 -12.28 3.17 11.96
CA ALA A 199 -13.38 4.11 12.20
C ALA A 199 -13.29 4.79 13.57
N ARG A 200 -12.85 4.09 14.61
CA ARG A 200 -12.64 4.66 15.96
C ARG A 200 -11.55 5.73 15.96
N LEU A 201 -10.45 5.49 15.24
CA LEU A 201 -9.38 6.46 15.06
C LEU A 201 -9.87 7.68 14.26
N LEU A 202 -10.50 7.45 13.11
CA LEU A 202 -10.96 8.52 12.22
C LEU A 202 -12.01 9.42 12.88
N ALA A 203 -12.81 8.91 13.82
CA ALA A 203 -13.80 9.68 14.59
C ALA A 203 -13.15 10.72 15.53
N THR A 204 -11.85 10.61 15.82
CA THR A 204 -11.13 11.58 16.66
C THR A 204 -10.52 12.74 15.88
N ALA A 205 -10.35 12.57 14.56
CA ALA A 205 -9.85 13.63 13.69
C ALA A 205 -11.00 14.56 13.30
N THR A 206 -10.84 15.84 13.56
CA THR A 206 -11.79 16.90 13.21
C THR A 206 -11.70 17.26 11.72
N GLU A 207 -12.62 18.07 11.21
CA GLU A 207 -12.70 18.41 9.77
C GLU A 207 -11.47 19.20 9.26
N ASP A 208 -10.69 19.79 10.14
CA ASP A 208 -9.47 20.53 9.82
C ASP A 208 -8.23 19.64 9.62
N TRP A 209 -8.36 18.31 9.77
CA TRP A 209 -7.30 17.36 9.52
C TRP A 209 -7.28 16.91 8.06
N THR A 210 -6.12 16.98 7.44
CA THR A 210 -5.84 16.17 6.24
C THR A 210 -5.61 14.73 6.70
N ILE A 211 -6.23 13.76 6.02
CA ILE A 211 -6.15 12.34 6.40
C ILE A 211 -5.64 11.56 5.22
N LEU A 212 -4.58 10.78 5.40
CA LEU A 212 -4.13 9.78 4.44
C LEU A 212 -4.20 8.39 5.09
N VAL A 213 -4.94 7.48 4.47
CA VAL A 213 -4.88 6.05 4.76
C VAL A 213 -4.24 5.37 3.56
N VAL A 214 -3.13 4.66 3.77
CA VAL A 214 -2.35 4.07 2.69
C VAL A 214 -1.77 2.71 3.09
N GLY A 215 -1.87 1.72 2.19
CA GLY A 215 -1.12 0.47 2.31
C GLY A 215 0.36 0.70 2.00
N VAL A 216 1.26 0.04 2.71
CA VAL A 216 2.72 0.12 2.45
C VAL A 216 3.12 -0.87 1.36
N ARG A 217 2.56 -2.07 1.42
CA ARG A 217 2.61 -3.12 0.40
C ARG A 217 1.42 -4.04 0.56
N GLY A 218 1.15 -4.84 -0.48
CA GLY A 218 0.11 -5.84 -0.44
C GLY A 218 0.53 -7.12 0.29
N LEU A 219 -0.38 -8.08 0.31
CA LEU A 219 -0.21 -9.42 0.89
C LEU A 219 -0.55 -10.47 -0.16
N PRO A 220 0.38 -11.37 -0.51
CA PRO A 220 0.08 -12.52 -1.34
C PRO A 220 -0.94 -13.46 -0.67
N LEU A 221 -2.00 -13.79 -1.39
CA LEU A 221 -3.07 -14.67 -0.93
C LEU A 221 -3.37 -15.80 -1.94
N GLY A 222 -2.31 -16.29 -2.59
CA GLY A 222 -2.32 -17.47 -3.43
C GLY A 222 -2.49 -17.23 -4.93
N LEU A 223 -2.48 -15.97 -5.41
CA LEU A 223 -2.63 -15.69 -6.84
C LEU A 223 -1.39 -16.09 -7.66
N HIS A 224 -0.20 -15.86 -7.12
CA HIS A 224 1.08 -16.09 -7.82
C HIS A 224 1.98 -17.07 -7.06
N GLY A 225 1.39 -18.19 -6.63
CA GLY A 225 2.15 -19.27 -6.03
C GLY A 225 2.58 -19.03 -4.56
N ARG A 226 2.07 -17.99 -3.89
CA ARG A 226 2.45 -17.66 -2.53
C ARG A 226 1.28 -17.18 -1.68
N VAL A 227 1.25 -17.60 -0.39
CA VAL A 227 0.44 -17.00 0.65
C VAL A 227 1.36 -16.51 1.75
N GLY A 228 1.09 -15.32 2.32
CA GLY A 228 1.78 -14.83 3.51
C GLY A 228 2.91 -13.86 3.25
N CYS A 229 3.87 -13.80 4.19
CA CYS A 229 4.90 -12.75 4.22
C CYS A 229 6.20 -13.11 3.48
N GLY A 230 6.28 -14.27 2.84
CA GLY A 230 7.46 -14.69 2.08
C GLY A 230 7.72 -13.84 0.82
N SER A 231 8.90 -14.04 0.24
CA SER A 231 9.30 -13.34 -0.97
C SER A 231 8.42 -13.67 -2.16
N LEU A 232 8.15 -12.65 -2.99
CA LEU A 232 7.41 -12.75 -4.24
C LEU A 232 7.97 -11.74 -5.23
N ALA A 233 8.00 -12.09 -6.51
CA ALA A 233 8.28 -11.14 -7.58
C ALA A 233 7.28 -9.96 -7.53
N PRO A 234 7.62 -8.78 -8.07
CA PRO A 234 6.84 -7.56 -7.89
C PRO A 234 5.53 -7.56 -8.71
N TYR A 235 4.67 -8.55 -8.47
CA TYR A 235 3.29 -8.60 -8.95
C TYR A 235 2.42 -7.51 -8.30
N GLY A 236 1.35 -7.13 -8.96
CA GLY A 236 0.41 -6.11 -8.48
C GLY A 236 -0.17 -6.43 -7.10
N GLU A 237 -0.38 -7.72 -6.76
CA GLU A 237 -0.84 -8.11 -5.42
C GLU A 237 0.14 -7.71 -4.30
N LEU A 238 1.42 -7.51 -4.61
CA LEU A 238 2.45 -7.06 -3.67
C LEU A 238 2.69 -5.55 -3.73
N VAL A 239 2.75 -4.97 -4.94
CA VAL A 239 3.27 -3.60 -5.13
C VAL A 239 2.19 -2.54 -5.36
N ARG A 240 0.95 -2.92 -5.67
CA ARG A 240 -0.17 -1.98 -5.77
C ARG A 240 -0.65 -1.57 -4.39
N MET A 241 -0.47 -0.30 -4.08
CA MET A 241 -0.78 0.28 -2.77
C MET A 241 -2.18 0.92 -2.80
N PRO A 242 -3.12 0.51 -1.93
CA PRO A 242 -4.34 1.29 -1.74
C PRO A 242 -4.01 2.60 -1.03
N ALA A 243 -4.60 3.71 -1.49
CA ALA A 243 -4.46 5.00 -0.83
C ALA A 243 -5.74 5.83 -0.97
N ILE A 244 -6.19 6.40 0.14
CA ILE A 244 -7.32 7.30 0.23
C ILE A 244 -6.85 8.58 0.93
N LEU A 245 -6.89 9.71 0.22
CA LEU A 245 -6.47 11.02 0.71
C LEU A 245 -7.67 11.93 0.87
N VAL A 246 -7.94 12.37 2.08
CA VAL A 246 -8.97 13.36 2.42
C VAL A 246 -8.28 14.69 2.70
N ASP A 247 -8.53 15.67 1.86
CA ASP A 247 -8.06 17.03 2.08
C ASP A 247 -8.98 17.75 3.09
N ALA A 248 -8.39 18.43 4.09
CA ALA A 248 -9.13 19.20 5.09
C ALA A 248 -10.06 20.28 4.51
N ARG A 249 -9.84 20.70 3.26
CA ARG A 249 -10.68 21.65 2.54
C ARG A 249 -11.81 20.99 1.73
N GLY A 250 -11.94 19.66 1.81
CA GLY A 250 -12.95 18.88 1.08
C GLY A 250 -12.76 18.85 -0.44
N ARG A 251 -11.57 19.22 -0.95
CA ARG A 251 -11.28 19.15 -2.38
C ARG A 251 -11.18 17.68 -2.83
N MET A 252 -11.64 17.41 -4.03
CA MET A 252 -11.61 16.06 -4.64
C MET A 252 -12.42 15.00 -3.89
N ALA A 253 -13.39 15.40 -3.04
CA ALA A 253 -14.25 14.45 -2.36
C ALA A 253 -15.02 13.57 -3.38
N GLY A 254 -15.00 12.26 -3.17
CA GLY A 254 -15.63 11.26 -4.03
C GLY A 254 -14.97 11.08 -5.40
N GLN A 255 -13.75 11.58 -5.60
CA GLN A 255 -13.02 11.41 -6.84
C GLN A 255 -12.12 10.17 -6.82
N ARG A 256 -11.70 9.75 -8.02
CA ARG A 256 -10.79 8.63 -8.22
C ARG A 256 -9.75 9.00 -9.27
N SER A 257 -8.49 8.68 -9.01
CA SER A 257 -7.39 8.86 -9.96
C SER A 257 -6.79 7.52 -10.35
N SER A 258 -6.87 7.20 -11.65
CA SER A 258 -6.22 6.01 -12.24
C SER A 258 -4.78 6.29 -12.69
N GLY A 259 -4.32 7.53 -12.61
CA GLY A 259 -2.98 7.92 -13.02
C GLY A 259 -1.90 7.22 -12.19
N LEU A 260 -0.84 6.73 -12.86
CA LEU A 260 0.30 6.14 -12.19
C LEU A 260 0.98 7.15 -11.27
N SER A 261 1.24 6.73 -10.05
CA SER A 261 1.94 7.51 -9.03
C SER A 261 2.81 6.60 -8.16
N VAL A 262 3.75 7.20 -7.46
CA VAL A 262 4.69 6.51 -6.55
C VAL A 262 4.63 7.12 -5.14
N PRO A 263 5.08 6.42 -4.10
CA PRO A 263 4.98 6.91 -2.73
C PRO A 263 5.57 8.31 -2.51
N VAL A 264 6.69 8.63 -3.14
CA VAL A 264 7.31 9.96 -3.00
C VAL A 264 6.43 11.10 -3.55
N ASP A 265 5.59 10.81 -4.55
CA ASP A 265 4.62 11.80 -5.07
C ASP A 265 3.61 12.18 -3.99
N ILE A 266 3.19 11.20 -3.17
CA ILE A 266 2.29 11.42 -2.04
C ILE A 266 2.94 12.34 -1.01
N GLY A 267 4.19 12.05 -0.62
CA GLY A 267 4.93 12.89 0.34
C GLY A 267 5.02 14.35 -0.11
N ILE A 268 5.38 14.56 -1.38
CA ILE A 268 5.44 15.92 -1.97
C ILE A 268 4.05 16.57 -2.00
N THR A 269 3.02 15.81 -2.39
CA THR A 269 1.64 16.31 -2.44
C THR A 269 1.14 16.76 -1.06
N LEU A 270 1.41 15.97 -0.02
CA LEU A 270 1.06 16.34 1.35
C LEU A 270 1.76 17.65 1.78
N GLY A 271 3.03 17.81 1.43
CA GLY A 271 3.75 19.07 1.68
C GLY A 271 3.07 20.27 1.01
N ASP A 272 2.70 20.15 -0.26
CA ASP A 272 2.02 21.21 -1.01
C ASP A 272 0.63 21.52 -0.44
N LEU A 273 -0.14 20.50 -0.03
CA LEU A 273 -1.46 20.69 0.55
C LEU A 273 -1.41 21.38 1.92
N LEU A 274 -0.38 21.12 2.70
CA LEU A 274 -0.22 21.60 4.08
C LEU A 274 0.54 22.93 4.18
N GLY A 275 0.94 23.53 3.06
CA GLY A 275 1.45 24.91 3.02
C GLY A 275 2.95 25.06 2.78
N ASP A 276 3.48 24.30 1.83
CA ASP A 276 4.76 24.58 1.15
C ASP A 276 6.03 24.60 2.03
N ARG A 277 6.10 23.70 3.00
CA ARG A 277 7.30 23.56 3.83
C ARG A 277 8.35 22.58 3.27
N LEU A 278 7.95 21.76 2.27
CA LEU A 278 8.84 20.77 1.65
C LEU A 278 9.59 21.30 0.42
N THR A 279 9.30 22.50 -0.04
CA THR A 279 9.87 23.07 -1.28
C THR A 279 11.35 23.39 -1.19
N ALA A 280 11.91 23.48 0.01
CA ALA A 280 13.28 23.92 0.25
C ALA A 280 14.32 22.77 0.32
N SER A 281 13.95 21.51 0.07
CA SER A 281 14.91 20.41 0.13
C SER A 281 15.56 20.17 -1.22
N ASP A 282 16.87 20.44 -1.32
CA ASP A 282 17.74 20.05 -2.47
C ASP A 282 17.86 18.52 -2.65
N GLN A 283 17.16 17.72 -1.82
CA GLN A 283 17.21 16.26 -1.80
C GLN A 283 15.99 15.59 -2.43
N ARG A 284 15.11 16.34 -3.13
CA ARG A 284 13.98 15.72 -3.83
C ARG A 284 14.48 14.78 -4.92
N PRO A 285 13.99 13.54 -5.00
CA PRO A 285 14.27 12.69 -6.15
C PRO A 285 13.81 13.38 -7.43
N THR A 286 14.62 13.34 -8.49
CA THR A 286 14.37 14.03 -9.77
C THR A 286 13.07 13.58 -10.43
N HIS A 287 12.62 12.36 -10.14
CA HIS A 287 11.38 11.79 -10.65
C HIS A 287 10.13 12.12 -9.79
N ALA A 288 10.28 12.72 -8.60
CA ALA A 288 9.15 13.04 -7.72
C ALA A 288 8.25 14.14 -8.33
N ARG A 289 6.93 13.92 -8.28
CA ARG A 289 5.92 14.84 -8.83
C ARG A 289 4.81 15.06 -7.80
N SER A 290 4.39 16.30 -7.61
CA SER A 290 3.22 16.58 -6.80
C SER A 290 1.94 16.22 -7.56
N LEU A 291 1.04 15.55 -6.87
CA LEU A 291 -0.31 15.28 -7.35
C LEU A 291 -1.29 16.42 -7.00
N ALA A 292 -0.82 17.49 -6.36
CA ALA A 292 -1.66 18.64 -5.98
C ALA A 292 -2.33 19.29 -7.21
N GLY A 293 -1.73 19.17 -8.39
CA GLY A 293 -2.34 19.57 -9.65
C GLY A 293 -3.65 18.86 -9.96
N LEU A 294 -3.80 17.60 -9.57
CA LEU A 294 -5.05 16.82 -9.72
C LEU A 294 -6.21 17.42 -8.93
N PHE A 295 -5.94 18.16 -7.85
CA PHE A 295 -6.94 18.85 -7.05
C PHE A 295 -7.46 20.14 -7.71
N ILE A 296 -6.88 20.52 -8.86
CA ILE A 296 -7.25 21.70 -9.65
C ILE A 296 -7.69 21.26 -11.04
N ASP A 297 -6.88 20.41 -11.69
CA ASP A 297 -7.11 19.88 -13.02
C ASP A 297 -6.75 18.39 -13.04
N TRP A 298 -7.76 17.55 -13.02
CA TRP A 298 -7.63 16.10 -13.00
C TRP A 298 -7.14 15.50 -14.33
N THR A 299 -6.97 16.31 -15.36
CA THR A 299 -6.30 15.95 -16.61
C THR A 299 -4.78 16.13 -16.55
N ALA A 300 -4.24 16.56 -15.39
CA ALA A 300 -2.80 16.72 -15.22
C ALA A 300 -2.06 15.43 -15.57
N ALA A 301 -0.97 15.57 -16.33
CA ALA A 301 -0.24 14.43 -16.89
C ALA A 301 0.19 13.43 -15.81
N ALA A 302 -0.35 12.23 -15.92
CA ALA A 302 0.08 11.08 -15.14
C ALA A 302 1.51 10.66 -15.55
N ARG A 303 2.14 9.79 -14.76
CA ARG A 303 3.40 9.15 -15.14
C ARG A 303 3.16 8.20 -16.32
N ASP A 304 4.12 8.12 -17.23
CA ASP A 304 4.13 7.11 -18.28
C ASP A 304 4.59 5.74 -17.78
N ARG A 305 5.27 5.69 -16.62
CA ARG A 305 5.75 4.45 -15.99
C ARG A 305 5.93 4.56 -14.49
N VAL A 306 5.98 3.39 -13.85
CA VAL A 306 6.57 3.18 -12.52
C VAL A 306 7.60 2.07 -12.62
N ILE A 307 8.72 2.22 -11.94
CA ILE A 307 9.79 1.23 -11.84
C ILE A 307 9.81 0.70 -10.42
N VAL A 308 9.80 -0.63 -10.30
CA VAL A 308 9.85 -1.34 -9.01
C VAL A 308 11.12 -2.16 -8.95
N VAL A 309 11.96 -1.94 -7.95
CA VAL A 309 13.15 -2.76 -7.68
C VAL A 309 12.90 -3.58 -6.43
N GLY A 310 12.57 -4.84 -6.62
CA GLY A 310 12.28 -5.78 -5.53
C GLY A 310 13.37 -6.82 -5.32
N SER A 311 13.26 -7.57 -4.23
CA SER A 311 14.21 -8.67 -3.90
C SER A 311 14.14 -9.83 -4.89
N GLU A 312 12.95 -10.12 -5.42
CA GLU A 312 12.70 -11.24 -6.34
C GLU A 312 12.58 -10.80 -7.80
N GLY A 313 12.98 -9.58 -8.12
CA GLY A 313 12.98 -9.08 -9.50
C GLY A 313 12.71 -7.60 -9.62
N THR A 314 12.71 -7.13 -10.87
CA THR A 314 12.42 -5.74 -11.23
C THR A 314 11.20 -5.69 -12.11
N ALA A 315 10.33 -4.72 -11.89
CA ALA A 315 9.16 -4.52 -12.74
C ALA A 315 9.10 -3.11 -13.33
N VAL A 316 8.45 -3.00 -14.48
CA VAL A 316 8.06 -1.74 -15.11
C VAL A 316 6.56 -1.78 -15.36
N VAL A 317 5.84 -0.87 -14.73
CA VAL A 317 4.40 -0.69 -14.89
C VAL A 317 4.14 0.55 -15.73
N THR A 318 3.40 0.41 -16.80
CA THR A 318 2.90 1.51 -17.63
C THR A 318 1.37 1.52 -17.64
N PRO A 319 0.67 2.51 -18.17
CA PRO A 319 -0.78 2.46 -18.29
C PRO A 319 -1.31 1.23 -19.04
N GLY A 320 -0.55 0.72 -20.01
CA GLY A 320 -0.95 -0.44 -20.82
C GLY A 320 -0.31 -1.78 -20.44
N TRP A 321 0.74 -1.78 -19.61
CA TRP A 321 1.53 -3.00 -19.39
C TRP A 321 2.10 -3.10 -17.97
N HIS A 322 2.31 -4.34 -17.53
CA HIS A 322 3.15 -4.67 -16.38
C HIS A 322 4.16 -5.73 -16.81
N LEU A 323 5.42 -5.30 -16.99
CA LEU A 323 6.55 -6.21 -17.21
C LEU A 323 7.16 -6.59 -15.87
N ILE A 324 7.44 -7.88 -15.66
CA ILE A 324 8.23 -8.39 -14.54
C ILE A 324 9.45 -9.12 -15.11
N LEU A 325 10.63 -8.72 -14.66
CA LEU A 325 11.88 -9.47 -14.81
C LEU A 325 12.17 -10.17 -13.48
N PRO A 326 11.89 -11.47 -13.34
CA PRO A 326 12.25 -12.19 -12.12
C PRO A 326 13.76 -12.12 -11.85
N ALA A 327 14.15 -12.08 -10.58
CA ALA A 327 15.57 -12.16 -10.22
C ALA A 327 16.20 -13.42 -10.79
N ALA A 328 17.43 -13.30 -11.24
CA ALA A 328 18.16 -14.44 -11.82
C ALA A 328 18.43 -15.50 -10.73
N VAL A 329 17.50 -16.42 -10.57
CA VAL A 329 17.80 -17.73 -9.99
C VAL A 329 18.63 -18.47 -11.02
N ALA A 330 19.58 -19.33 -10.63
CA ALA A 330 20.45 -20.05 -11.54
C ALA A 330 19.67 -20.65 -12.73
N GLY A 331 19.72 -19.99 -13.91
CA GLY A 331 18.94 -20.33 -15.08
C GLY A 331 18.19 -19.18 -15.75
N GLY A 332 18.07 -17.99 -15.11
CA GLY A 332 17.40 -16.78 -15.63
C GLY A 332 15.89 -17.00 -15.82
N GLY A 333 15.06 -16.32 -15.05
CA GLY A 333 13.60 -16.34 -15.29
C GLY A 333 13.26 -15.65 -16.62
N SER A 334 12.34 -16.21 -17.39
CA SER A 334 11.77 -15.53 -18.57
C SER A 334 11.01 -14.28 -18.11
N PRO A 335 11.02 -13.18 -18.87
CA PRO A 335 10.18 -12.03 -18.58
C PRO A 335 8.71 -12.43 -18.64
N LEU A 336 7.91 -11.79 -17.79
CA LEU A 336 6.46 -11.90 -17.80
C LEU A 336 5.87 -10.56 -18.20
N LEU A 337 4.84 -10.55 -19.04
CA LEU A 337 4.17 -9.32 -19.50
C LEU A 337 2.65 -9.48 -19.37
N PHE A 338 2.03 -8.51 -18.70
CA PHE A 338 0.59 -8.49 -18.46
C PHE A 338 -0.04 -7.22 -19.04
N ALA A 339 -1.17 -7.38 -19.75
CA ALA A 339 -1.89 -6.26 -20.35
C ALA A 339 -2.69 -5.51 -19.28
N LYS A 340 -2.56 -4.20 -19.21
CA LYS A 340 -3.28 -3.32 -18.26
C LYS A 340 -4.24 -2.39 -19.00
N PRO A 341 -5.37 -2.04 -18.39
CA PRO A 341 -5.85 -2.48 -17.06
C PRO A 341 -6.58 -3.84 -17.06
N ASP A 342 -6.80 -4.47 -18.22
CA ASP A 342 -7.70 -5.61 -18.42
C ASP A 342 -7.31 -6.84 -17.59
N ASP A 343 -6.03 -7.21 -17.59
CA ASP A 343 -5.52 -8.28 -16.72
C ASP A 343 -5.08 -7.70 -15.37
N PHE A 344 -6.06 -7.28 -14.56
CA PHE A 344 -5.82 -6.71 -13.25
C PHE A 344 -5.01 -7.66 -12.35
N PHE A 345 -5.35 -8.96 -12.38
CA PHE A 345 -4.77 -9.98 -11.51
C PHE A 345 -3.48 -10.62 -12.05
N GLU A 346 -3.02 -10.23 -13.26
CA GLU A 346 -1.75 -10.71 -13.84
C GLU A 346 -1.71 -12.23 -14.00
N LEU A 347 -2.78 -12.78 -14.57
CA LEU A 347 -2.96 -14.22 -14.78
C LEU A 347 -2.65 -14.67 -16.21
N CYS A 348 -2.60 -13.74 -17.16
CA CYS A 348 -2.40 -14.04 -18.58
C CYS A 348 -1.09 -13.42 -19.09
N ASP A 349 0.00 -14.19 -19.02
CA ASP A 349 1.27 -13.77 -19.60
C ASP A 349 1.19 -13.72 -21.13
N VAL A 350 1.50 -12.55 -21.68
CA VAL A 350 1.51 -12.29 -23.14
C VAL A 350 2.90 -11.93 -23.67
N ALA A 351 3.97 -12.19 -22.92
CA ALA A 351 5.34 -11.82 -23.29
C ALA A 351 5.71 -12.34 -24.68
N ASP A 352 5.42 -13.60 -24.99
CA ASP A 352 5.73 -14.22 -26.30
C ASP A 352 4.95 -13.60 -27.47
N ARG A 353 3.81 -12.95 -27.17
CA ARG A 353 2.94 -12.32 -28.18
C ARG A 353 3.31 -10.86 -28.46
N CYS A 354 4.01 -10.21 -27.54
CA CYS A 354 4.37 -8.80 -27.60
C CYS A 354 5.88 -8.56 -27.41
N PRO A 355 6.77 -9.25 -28.18
CA PRO A 355 8.22 -9.21 -27.95
C PRO A 355 8.80 -7.80 -28.05
N HIS A 356 8.27 -6.92 -28.90
CA HIS A 356 8.73 -5.54 -29.04
C HIS A 356 8.45 -4.70 -27.77
N VAL A 357 7.32 -4.94 -27.10
CA VAL A 357 7.01 -4.29 -25.81
C VAL A 357 7.94 -4.83 -24.73
N VAL A 358 8.13 -6.15 -24.70
CA VAL A 358 9.06 -6.82 -23.76
C VAL A 358 10.46 -6.24 -23.90
N ASP A 359 11.00 -6.12 -25.13
CA ASP A 359 12.37 -5.65 -25.35
C ASP A 359 12.55 -4.19 -24.87
N GLU A 360 11.57 -3.34 -25.12
CA GLU A 360 11.61 -1.93 -24.74
C GLU A 360 11.51 -1.76 -23.21
N LEU A 361 10.56 -2.42 -22.54
CA LEU A 361 10.40 -2.33 -21.09
C LEU A 361 11.52 -3.09 -20.35
N ARG A 362 12.07 -4.17 -20.93
CA ARG A 362 13.24 -4.89 -20.38
C ARG A 362 14.44 -3.98 -20.27
N ALA A 363 14.73 -3.18 -21.30
CA ALA A 363 15.86 -2.25 -21.27
C ALA A 363 15.75 -1.25 -20.08
N VAL A 364 14.53 -0.79 -19.76
CA VAL A 364 14.27 0.07 -18.59
C VAL A 364 14.50 -0.70 -17.30
N ALA A 365 13.96 -1.93 -17.19
CA ALA A 365 14.08 -2.75 -15.98
C ALA A 365 15.54 -3.15 -15.71
N GLU A 366 16.31 -3.50 -16.74
CA GLU A 366 17.74 -3.85 -16.63
C GLU A 366 18.58 -2.65 -16.16
N ALA A 367 18.33 -1.45 -16.71
CA ALA A 367 18.98 -0.23 -16.24
C ALA A 367 18.68 0.04 -14.76
N ALA A 368 17.44 -0.14 -14.34
CA ALA A 368 17.04 0.02 -12.95
C ALA A 368 17.70 -1.03 -12.02
N ALA A 369 17.71 -2.29 -12.44
CA ALA A 369 18.36 -3.38 -11.69
C ALA A 369 19.88 -3.18 -11.57
N ALA A 370 20.51 -2.52 -12.53
CA ALA A 370 21.93 -2.13 -12.48
C ALA A 370 22.19 -0.90 -11.57
N GLY A 371 21.17 -0.32 -10.95
CA GLY A 371 21.26 0.89 -10.12
C GLY A 371 21.25 2.21 -10.89
N GLU A 372 21.00 2.18 -12.21
CA GLU A 372 20.95 3.35 -13.09
C GLU A 372 19.54 3.97 -13.11
N LEU A 373 18.95 4.22 -11.92
CA LEU A 373 17.55 4.63 -11.80
C LEU A 373 17.21 5.92 -12.56
N GLU A 374 18.07 6.96 -12.50
CA GLU A 374 17.82 8.21 -13.23
C GLU A 374 17.75 7.97 -14.74
N ARG A 375 18.65 7.13 -15.26
CA ARG A 375 18.63 6.71 -16.66
C ARG A 375 17.35 5.97 -16.99
N ALA A 376 16.95 4.97 -16.17
CA ALA A 376 15.74 4.18 -16.38
C ALA A 376 14.48 5.05 -16.41
N TRP A 377 14.37 6.04 -15.51
CA TRP A 377 13.26 6.99 -15.52
C TRP A 377 13.26 7.94 -16.74
N GLY A 378 14.42 8.22 -17.31
CA GLY A 378 14.59 9.13 -18.45
C GLY A 378 14.57 8.46 -19.83
N MET A 379 14.52 7.12 -19.93
CA MET A 379 14.48 6.41 -21.21
C MET A 379 13.17 6.69 -21.94
N PRO A 380 13.19 7.00 -23.26
CA PRO A 380 11.97 7.18 -24.02
C PRO A 380 11.20 5.86 -24.14
N LEU A 381 9.86 5.93 -24.08
CA LEU A 381 8.97 4.81 -24.37
C LEU A 381 8.11 5.14 -25.59
N SER A 382 7.88 4.14 -26.44
CA SER A 382 6.95 4.25 -27.56
C SER A 382 5.49 4.28 -27.08
N GLY A 383 4.56 4.70 -27.93
CA GLY A 383 3.13 4.58 -27.64
C GLY A 383 2.70 3.14 -27.38
N ALA A 384 3.30 2.15 -28.08
CA ALA A 384 3.02 0.74 -27.85
C ALA A 384 3.43 0.27 -26.45
N ALA A 385 4.58 0.72 -25.94
CA ALA A 385 5.07 0.35 -24.61
C ALA A 385 4.34 1.10 -23.48
N THR A 386 3.81 2.28 -23.72
CA THR A 386 2.97 3.00 -22.74
C THR A 386 1.51 2.56 -22.76
N GLY A 387 1.05 1.91 -23.86
CA GLY A 387 -0.37 1.61 -24.08
C GLY A 387 -1.18 2.82 -24.54
N ALA A 388 -0.53 3.89 -24.94
CA ALA A 388 -1.18 5.03 -25.59
C ALA A 388 -1.40 4.70 -27.07
N ASN A 389 -2.65 4.56 -27.50
CA ASN A 389 -3.07 4.47 -28.89
C ASN A 389 -3.30 5.83 -29.49
#